data_8c3f644b5388e18944e42e892a6c76d4
#
_entry.id   8c3f644b5388e18944e42e892a6c76d4
#
_cell.length_a   1.000
_cell.length_b   1.000
_cell.length_c   1.000
_cell.angle_alpha   90.00
_cell.angle_beta   90.00
_cell.angle_gamma   90.00
#
_symmetry.space_group_name_H-M   'P 1'
#
loop_
_entity.id
_entity.type
_entity.pdbx_description
1 polymer ?
#
loop_
_entity_poly.entity_id
_entity_poly.type
_entity_poly.pdbx_seq_one_letter_code
_entity_poly.pdbx_strand_id
1 'polypeptide(L)'
;DFFYFFFVREHFLRFTTKMHDRFQPWWFFIPFVIIGMLPWTGFLLSLFSKKGVIRKTTSQRNRFDIIFLLLWFFIIFIFYSISDSKLVPYIMPCWMPLAILIAASIKRFEDENSWLSHSFLINSILCLAFVGALVGYVLSSNYLTIDEFIAEGGLLTAALFIGTIASIFVWIKTKRFRCTVSVLCVMGFFFGLGLHDVQQQVHNNQSAYYVSQKINELNPQDALIVNYGDFYHGIPYYTNQRVALADFKGELEFG
;
A
#
# COMPACT_ATOMS: atom_id res chain seq x y z
N ASP A 1 -25.89 -23.92 -8.78
CA ASP A 1 -26.41 -22.78 -9.56
C ASP A 1 -25.40 -21.65 -9.58
N PHE A 2 -24.72 -21.42 -10.74
CA PHE A 2 -23.64 -20.47 -10.93
C PHE A 2 -24.02 -19.05 -10.48
N PHE A 3 -25.24 -18.57 -10.80
CA PHE A 3 -25.67 -17.21 -10.44
C PHE A 3 -25.75 -17.01 -8.93
N TYR A 4 -26.29 -17.97 -8.19
CA TYR A 4 -26.34 -17.90 -6.73
C TYR A 4 -24.93 -17.91 -6.14
N PHE A 5 -24.07 -18.83 -6.59
CA PHE A 5 -22.69 -18.91 -6.13
C PHE A 5 -21.95 -17.60 -6.41
N PHE A 6 -21.97 -17.12 -7.65
CA PHE A 6 -21.18 -15.96 -8.04
C PHE A 6 -21.72 -14.65 -7.44
N PHE A 7 -22.99 -14.33 -7.63
CA PHE A 7 -23.52 -13.03 -7.20
C PHE A 7 -23.89 -13.00 -5.71
N VAL A 8 -24.50 -14.04 -5.19
CA VAL A 8 -24.96 -14.03 -3.79
C VAL A 8 -23.82 -14.41 -2.85
N ARG A 9 -23.17 -15.55 -3.05
CA ARG A 9 -22.15 -16.07 -2.14
C ARG A 9 -20.85 -15.29 -2.26
N GLU A 10 -20.26 -15.19 -3.45
CA GLU A 10 -18.94 -14.59 -3.64
C GLU A 10 -18.93 -13.06 -3.67
N HIS A 11 -20.06 -12.40 -3.89
CA HIS A 11 -20.12 -10.94 -3.83
C HIS A 11 -20.90 -10.45 -2.61
N PHE A 12 -22.19 -10.77 -2.49
CA PHE A 12 -23.03 -10.21 -1.45
C PHE A 12 -22.69 -10.75 -0.05
N LEU A 13 -22.67 -12.08 0.13
CA LEU A 13 -22.34 -12.67 1.43
C LEU A 13 -20.87 -12.42 1.83
N ARG A 14 -19.97 -12.41 0.88
CA ARG A 14 -18.57 -12.06 1.13
C ARG A 14 -18.40 -10.61 1.63
N PHE A 15 -19.24 -9.69 1.15
CA PHE A 15 -19.22 -8.30 1.61
C PHE A 15 -19.82 -8.14 3.02
N THR A 16 -20.88 -8.90 3.33
CA THR A 16 -21.70 -8.72 4.54
C THR A 16 -21.42 -9.73 5.65
N THR A 17 -20.59 -10.74 5.41
CA THR A 17 -20.32 -11.80 6.40
C THR A 17 -18.83 -12.05 6.61
N LYS A 18 -18.49 -12.74 7.70
CA LYS A 18 -17.12 -13.11 8.06
C LYS A 18 -16.62 -14.37 7.32
N MET A 19 -17.13 -14.67 6.14
CA MET A 19 -16.96 -15.91 5.39
C MET A 19 -15.52 -16.06 4.96
N HIS A 20 -14.52 -15.84 5.21
CA HIS A 20 -13.11 -16.11 4.82
C HIS A 20 -12.08 -15.64 5.86
N ASP A 21 -12.47 -15.52 7.13
CA ASP A 21 -11.59 -15.07 8.24
C ASP A 21 -10.83 -13.74 7.96
N ARG A 22 -11.39 -12.89 7.07
CA ARG A 22 -10.80 -11.59 6.68
C ARG A 22 -11.49 -10.42 7.39
N PHE A 23 -12.12 -10.69 8.53
CA PHE A 23 -12.75 -9.65 9.32
C PHE A 23 -11.71 -8.68 9.86
N GLN A 24 -11.92 -7.39 9.57
CA GLN A 24 -11.08 -6.31 10.07
C GLN A 24 -11.97 -5.16 10.56
N PRO A 25 -11.54 -4.38 11.58
CA PRO A 25 -12.30 -3.27 12.12
C PRO A 25 -12.52 -2.16 11.07
N TRP A 26 -13.52 -1.29 11.29
CA TRP A 26 -13.88 -0.22 10.36
C TRP A 26 -12.73 0.77 10.06
N TRP A 27 -11.83 0.97 11.01
CA TRP A 27 -10.66 1.85 10.89
C TRP A 27 -9.45 1.20 10.18
N PHE A 28 -9.56 -0.06 9.79
CA PHE A 28 -8.47 -0.84 9.19
C PHE A 28 -7.70 -0.11 8.09
N PHE A 29 -8.41 0.61 7.20
CA PHE A 29 -7.77 1.29 6.09
C PHE A 29 -7.08 2.62 6.45
N ILE A 30 -7.33 3.21 7.62
CA ILE A 30 -6.74 4.50 8.02
C ILE A 30 -5.21 4.44 8.03
N PRO A 31 -4.55 3.48 8.72
CA PRO A 31 -3.08 3.38 8.69
C PRO A 31 -2.54 3.15 7.28
N PHE A 32 -3.21 2.37 6.44
CA PHE A 32 -2.77 2.13 5.08
C PHE A 32 -2.85 3.38 4.19
N VAL A 33 -3.88 4.22 4.37
CA VAL A 33 -3.93 5.52 3.69
C VAL A 33 -2.77 6.42 4.14
N ILE A 34 -2.46 6.46 5.43
CA ILE A 34 -1.38 7.28 5.99
C ILE A 34 -0.02 6.79 5.47
N ILE A 35 0.25 5.49 5.57
CA ILE A 35 1.53 4.89 5.14
C ILE A 35 1.67 4.93 3.61
N GLY A 36 0.62 4.61 2.88
CA GLY A 36 0.64 4.59 1.41
C GLY A 36 0.79 5.96 0.77
N MET A 37 0.54 7.03 1.52
CA MET A 37 0.82 8.40 1.08
C MET A 37 2.25 8.89 1.38
N LEU A 38 3.12 8.07 2.00
CA LEU A 38 4.53 8.42 2.14
C LEU A 38 5.18 8.56 0.74
N PRO A 39 6.05 9.54 0.54
CA PRO A 39 6.53 10.55 1.49
C PRO A 39 5.72 11.87 1.53
N TRP A 40 4.43 11.86 1.24
CA TRP A 40 3.57 13.04 1.12
C TRP A 40 2.54 13.17 2.25
N THR A 41 2.52 12.23 3.18
CA THR A 41 1.48 12.11 4.24
C THR A 41 1.30 13.38 5.05
N GLY A 42 2.39 14.06 5.44
CA GLY A 42 2.32 15.31 6.21
C GLY A 42 1.59 16.44 5.50
N PHE A 43 1.55 16.40 4.15
CA PHE A 43 0.84 17.41 3.36
C PHE A 43 -0.68 17.20 3.34
N LEU A 44 -1.21 16.05 3.79
CA LEU A 44 -2.65 15.88 4.01
C LEU A 44 -3.21 16.94 4.95
N LEU A 45 -2.43 17.40 5.92
CA LEU A 45 -2.83 18.47 6.85
C LEU A 45 -3.08 19.79 6.13
N SER A 46 -2.38 20.05 5.03
CA SER A 46 -2.59 21.26 4.22
C SER A 46 -3.99 21.35 3.61
N LEU A 47 -4.64 20.20 3.38
CA LEU A 47 -6.00 20.14 2.84
C LEU A 47 -7.02 20.79 3.80
N PHE A 48 -6.82 20.62 5.11
CA PHE A 48 -7.73 21.10 6.16
C PHE A 48 -7.40 22.52 6.64
N SER A 49 -6.34 23.13 6.15
CA SER A 49 -5.96 24.51 6.48
C SER A 49 -7.08 25.50 6.14
N LYS A 50 -7.19 26.60 6.90
CA LYS A 50 -8.16 27.69 6.61
C LYS A 50 -7.98 28.28 5.21
N LYS A 51 -6.78 28.23 4.65
CA LYS A 51 -6.42 28.68 3.29
C LYS A 51 -6.31 27.52 2.30
N GLY A 52 -6.54 26.30 2.73
CA GLY A 52 -6.41 25.08 1.95
C GLY A 52 -7.36 25.04 0.74
N VAL A 53 -7.04 24.14 -0.17
CA VAL A 53 -7.77 23.95 -1.43
C VAL A 53 -9.26 23.70 -1.19
N ILE A 54 -9.59 22.95 -0.12
CA ILE A 54 -10.99 22.59 0.20
C ILE A 54 -11.82 23.82 0.62
N ARG A 55 -11.22 24.75 1.39
CA ARG A 55 -11.99 25.86 2.02
C ARG A 55 -12.04 27.14 1.20
N LYS A 56 -11.02 27.46 0.42
CA LYS A 56 -10.87 28.80 -0.20
C LYS A 56 -10.84 28.76 -1.73
N THR A 57 -11.55 27.84 -2.36
CA THR A 57 -11.66 27.82 -3.82
C THR A 57 -12.78 28.75 -4.27
N THR A 58 -12.41 29.85 -4.96
CA THR A 58 -13.33 30.88 -5.44
C THR A 58 -13.93 30.57 -6.80
N SER A 59 -13.21 29.83 -7.65
CA SER A 59 -13.70 29.43 -8.97
C SER A 59 -14.70 28.27 -8.85
N GLN A 60 -15.84 28.42 -9.49
CA GLN A 60 -16.90 27.41 -9.50
C GLN A 60 -16.39 26.08 -10.11
N ARG A 61 -15.63 26.12 -11.19
CA ARG A 61 -15.02 24.95 -11.83
C ARG A 61 -14.10 24.19 -10.89
N ASN A 62 -13.16 24.89 -10.27
CA ASN A 62 -12.22 24.25 -9.32
C ASN A 62 -12.94 23.67 -8.09
N ARG A 63 -14.09 24.22 -7.72
CA ARG A 63 -14.92 23.69 -6.63
C ARG A 63 -15.55 22.36 -7.01
N PHE A 64 -16.06 22.22 -8.23
CA PHE A 64 -16.57 20.94 -8.72
C PHE A 64 -15.48 19.87 -8.79
N ASP A 65 -14.27 20.22 -9.27
CA ASP A 65 -13.14 19.30 -9.33
C ASP A 65 -12.75 18.78 -7.93
N ILE A 66 -12.73 19.68 -6.94
CA ILE A 66 -12.42 19.28 -5.55
C ILE A 66 -13.52 18.39 -4.97
N ILE A 67 -14.79 18.72 -5.18
CA ILE A 67 -15.92 17.90 -4.72
C ILE A 67 -15.85 16.51 -5.37
N PHE A 68 -15.57 16.44 -6.67
CA PHE A 68 -15.43 15.18 -7.38
C PHE A 68 -14.31 14.32 -6.76
N LEU A 69 -13.12 14.89 -6.50
CA LEU A 69 -12.00 14.17 -5.89
C LEU A 69 -12.32 13.70 -4.47
N LEU A 70 -13.01 14.53 -3.68
CA LEU A 70 -13.46 14.15 -2.34
C LEU A 70 -14.50 13.04 -2.38
N LEU A 71 -15.48 13.12 -3.28
CA LEU A 71 -16.47 12.07 -3.46
C LEU A 71 -15.82 10.77 -3.92
N TRP A 72 -14.87 10.82 -4.87
CA TRP A 72 -14.09 9.66 -5.28
C TRP A 72 -13.42 8.98 -4.09
N PHE A 73 -12.68 9.76 -3.28
CA PHE A 73 -12.04 9.22 -2.09
C PHE A 73 -13.03 8.63 -1.09
N PHE A 74 -14.04 9.41 -0.68
CA PHE A 74 -14.95 9.02 0.40
C PHE A 74 -15.88 7.86 0.01
N ILE A 75 -16.36 7.80 -1.23
CA ILE A 75 -17.23 6.69 -1.68
C ILE A 75 -16.47 5.38 -1.56
N ILE A 76 -15.24 5.30 -2.09
CA ILE A 76 -14.46 4.07 -2.05
C ILE A 76 -14.04 3.74 -0.60
N PHE A 77 -13.54 4.75 0.14
CA PHE A 77 -13.08 4.55 1.51
C PHE A 77 -14.20 4.06 2.42
N ILE A 78 -15.38 4.70 2.38
CA ILE A 78 -16.51 4.33 3.22
C ILE A 78 -17.06 2.96 2.80
N PHE A 79 -17.22 2.73 1.49
CA PHE A 79 -17.72 1.45 0.98
C PHE A 79 -16.93 0.26 1.50
N TYR A 80 -15.60 0.29 1.36
CA TYR A 80 -14.77 -0.80 1.86
C TYR A 80 -14.58 -0.81 3.38
N SER A 81 -14.70 0.34 4.06
CA SER A 81 -14.63 0.40 5.52
C SER A 81 -15.84 -0.23 6.20
N ILE A 82 -17.01 -0.19 5.56
CA ILE A 82 -18.25 -0.84 6.05
C ILE A 82 -18.22 -2.36 5.82
N SER A 83 -17.54 -2.83 4.78
CA SER A 83 -17.44 -4.27 4.49
C SER A 83 -16.79 -5.02 5.65
N ASP A 84 -17.28 -6.22 5.95
CA ASP A 84 -16.67 -7.11 6.95
C ASP A 84 -15.37 -7.74 6.42
N SER A 85 -15.30 -8.05 5.14
CA SER A 85 -14.10 -8.60 4.50
C SER A 85 -13.24 -7.51 3.89
N LYS A 86 -12.02 -7.32 4.41
CA LYS A 86 -11.12 -6.24 3.99
C LYS A 86 -9.77 -6.78 3.49
N LEU A 87 -9.31 -6.21 2.38
CA LEU A 87 -7.95 -6.40 1.85
C LEU A 87 -7.32 -5.06 1.52
N VAL A 88 -6.03 -4.93 1.79
CA VAL A 88 -5.27 -3.68 1.54
C VAL A 88 -5.40 -3.17 0.10
N PRO A 89 -5.37 -4.01 -0.97
CA PRO A 89 -5.51 -3.52 -2.34
C PRO A 89 -6.83 -2.79 -2.65
N TYR A 90 -7.89 -3.01 -1.87
CA TYR A 90 -9.18 -2.36 -2.12
C TYR A 90 -9.13 -0.83 -1.95
N ILE A 91 -8.19 -0.32 -1.14
CA ILE A 91 -8.04 1.11 -0.89
C ILE A 91 -7.11 1.82 -1.88
N MET A 92 -6.41 1.08 -2.76
CA MET A 92 -5.45 1.67 -3.72
C MET A 92 -6.04 2.81 -4.58
N PRO A 93 -7.28 2.72 -5.09
CA PRO A 93 -7.85 3.81 -5.89
C PRO A 93 -8.05 5.12 -5.11
N CYS A 94 -8.00 5.10 -3.78
CA CYS A 94 -8.14 6.29 -2.93
C CYS A 94 -6.89 7.18 -2.95
N TRP A 95 -5.71 6.64 -3.29
CA TRP A 95 -4.47 7.42 -3.31
C TRP A 95 -4.42 8.43 -4.45
N MET A 96 -5.03 8.12 -5.59
CA MET A 96 -5.06 9.04 -6.75
C MET A 96 -5.72 10.39 -6.43
N PRO A 97 -6.97 10.45 -5.95
CA PRO A 97 -7.59 11.73 -5.61
C PRO A 97 -6.86 12.47 -4.49
N LEU A 98 -6.29 11.78 -3.50
CA LEU A 98 -5.48 12.40 -2.46
C LEU A 98 -4.20 13.03 -3.01
N ALA A 99 -3.49 12.34 -3.91
CA ALA A 99 -2.29 12.88 -4.55
C ALA A 99 -2.58 14.15 -5.35
N ILE A 100 -3.69 14.18 -6.11
CA ILE A 100 -4.10 15.37 -6.86
C ILE A 100 -4.45 16.54 -5.91
N LEU A 101 -5.18 16.27 -4.83
CA LEU A 101 -5.52 17.28 -3.82
C LEU A 101 -4.28 17.83 -3.12
N ILE A 102 -3.30 16.99 -2.77
CA ILE A 102 -2.03 17.42 -2.18
C ILE A 102 -1.26 18.30 -3.17
N ALA A 103 -1.12 17.88 -4.44
CA ALA A 103 -0.43 18.65 -5.47
C ALA A 103 -1.09 20.04 -5.67
N ALA A 104 -2.41 20.09 -5.71
CA ALA A 104 -3.17 21.34 -5.78
C ALA A 104 -2.94 22.23 -4.53
N SER A 105 -2.84 21.64 -3.35
CA SER A 105 -2.54 22.35 -2.11
C SER A 105 -1.11 22.90 -2.11
N ILE A 106 -0.13 22.11 -2.51
CA ILE A 106 1.27 22.53 -2.62
C ILE A 106 1.38 23.75 -3.56
N LYS A 107 0.81 23.65 -4.76
CA LYS A 107 0.82 24.75 -5.73
C LYS A 107 0.21 26.05 -5.17
N ARG A 108 -0.88 25.93 -4.41
CA ARG A 108 -1.57 27.08 -3.83
C ARG A 108 -0.78 27.77 -2.73
N PHE A 109 -0.07 26.99 -1.91
CA PHE A 109 0.71 27.51 -0.79
C PHE A 109 2.13 27.89 -1.15
N GLU A 110 2.52 27.75 -2.42
CA GLU A 110 3.88 28.07 -2.87
C GLU A 110 4.28 29.52 -2.53
N ASP A 111 3.33 30.43 -2.57
CA ASP A 111 3.52 31.84 -2.24
C ASP A 111 3.37 32.16 -0.74
N GLU A 112 2.90 31.21 0.09
CA GLU A 112 2.64 31.38 1.51
C GLU A 112 3.48 30.40 2.36
N ASN A 113 4.72 30.76 2.64
CA ASN A 113 5.74 29.90 3.28
C ASN A 113 5.37 29.23 4.63
N SER A 114 4.42 29.76 5.41
CA SER A 114 4.24 29.31 6.80
C SER A 114 3.57 27.93 6.94
N TRP A 115 2.49 27.65 6.20
CA TRP A 115 1.76 26.39 6.29
C TRP A 115 2.48 25.23 5.62
N LEU A 116 3.18 25.48 4.52
CA LEU A 116 4.01 24.47 3.86
C LEU A 116 5.17 24.04 4.77
N SER A 117 5.75 24.97 5.53
CA SER A 117 6.82 24.66 6.48
C SER A 117 6.33 23.69 7.58
N HIS A 118 5.14 23.91 8.14
CA HIS A 118 4.58 23.01 9.16
C HIS A 118 4.24 21.62 8.57
N SER A 119 3.58 21.57 7.40
CA SER A 119 3.27 20.31 6.73
C SER A 119 4.54 19.54 6.35
N PHE A 120 5.57 20.26 5.90
CA PHE A 120 6.88 19.68 5.59
C PHE A 120 7.59 19.15 6.83
N LEU A 121 7.57 19.89 7.95
CA LEU A 121 8.15 19.44 9.21
C LEU A 121 7.47 18.15 9.70
N ILE A 122 6.15 18.13 9.72
CA ILE A 122 5.40 16.95 10.11
C ILE A 122 5.67 15.77 9.17
N ASN A 123 5.76 16.05 7.86
CA ASN A 123 6.13 15.03 6.88
C ASN A 123 7.49 14.41 7.15
N SER A 124 8.49 15.27 7.46
CA SER A 124 9.84 14.82 7.79
C SER A 124 9.87 13.98 9.07
N ILE A 125 9.12 14.39 10.09
CA ILE A 125 8.98 13.61 11.34
C ILE A 125 8.34 12.25 11.06
N LEU A 126 7.28 12.20 10.25
CA LEU A 126 6.61 10.94 9.92
C LEU A 126 7.52 10.00 9.13
N CYS A 127 8.27 10.51 8.16
CA CYS A 127 9.23 9.70 7.40
C CYS A 127 10.33 9.11 8.31
N LEU A 128 10.92 9.94 9.18
CA LEU A 128 11.96 9.48 10.11
C LEU A 128 11.39 8.52 11.17
N ALA A 129 10.19 8.75 11.67
CA ALA A 129 9.52 7.85 12.59
C ALA A 129 9.24 6.48 11.95
N PHE A 130 8.83 6.48 10.68
CA PHE A 130 8.61 5.23 9.94
C PHE A 130 9.93 4.46 9.73
N VAL A 131 11.01 5.15 9.36
CA VAL A 131 12.34 4.54 9.27
C VAL A 131 12.77 3.97 10.62
N GLY A 132 12.60 4.75 11.69
CA GLY A 132 12.93 4.31 13.05
C GLY A 132 12.12 3.09 13.48
N ALA A 133 10.83 3.02 13.14
CA ALA A 133 9.98 1.88 13.41
C ALA A 133 10.43 0.62 12.64
N LEU A 134 10.81 0.76 11.36
CA LEU A 134 11.33 -0.35 10.55
C LEU A 134 12.64 -0.89 11.13
N VAL A 135 13.59 -0.02 11.42
CA VAL A 135 14.89 -0.41 12.01
C VAL A 135 14.66 -1.03 13.39
N GLY A 136 13.82 -0.43 14.23
CA GLY A 136 13.48 -0.96 15.55
C GLY A 136 12.83 -2.34 15.47
N TYR A 137 11.95 -2.56 14.50
CA TYR A 137 11.34 -3.88 14.25
C TYR A 137 12.41 -4.93 13.90
N VAL A 138 13.34 -4.61 13.01
CA VAL A 138 14.43 -5.54 12.62
C VAL A 138 15.32 -5.87 13.80
N LEU A 139 15.73 -4.86 14.58
CA LEU A 139 16.59 -5.07 15.75
C LEU A 139 15.92 -5.85 16.89
N SER A 140 14.59 -5.81 16.96
CA SER A 140 13.81 -6.54 17.97
C SER A 140 13.30 -7.90 17.49
N SER A 141 13.29 -8.14 16.17
CA SER A 141 12.80 -9.39 15.60
C SER A 141 13.90 -10.44 15.55
N ASN A 142 13.55 -11.67 15.89
CA ASN A 142 14.44 -12.83 15.69
C ASN A 142 14.26 -13.47 14.31
N TYR A 143 13.43 -12.86 13.44
CA TYR A 143 13.02 -13.43 12.16
C TYR A 143 13.75 -12.86 10.94
N LEU A 144 14.41 -11.69 11.09
CA LEU A 144 15.14 -11.03 10.02
C LEU A 144 16.54 -10.68 10.50
N THR A 145 17.54 -11.11 9.75
CA THR A 145 18.92 -10.65 9.94
C THR A 145 19.10 -9.25 9.35
N ILE A 146 20.11 -8.52 9.82
CA ILE A 146 20.43 -7.18 9.27
C ILE A 146 20.76 -7.27 7.77
N ASP A 147 21.45 -8.33 7.35
CA ASP A 147 21.83 -8.52 5.94
C ASP A 147 20.60 -8.77 5.05
N GLU A 148 19.65 -9.58 5.50
CA GLU A 148 18.37 -9.78 4.81
C GLU A 148 17.56 -8.49 4.74
N PHE A 149 17.49 -7.71 5.82
CA PHE A 149 16.81 -6.43 5.80
C PHE A 149 17.46 -5.43 4.85
N ILE A 150 18.78 -5.37 4.77
CA ILE A 150 19.49 -4.49 3.82
C ILE A 150 19.19 -4.93 2.39
N ALA A 151 19.19 -6.23 2.14
CA ALA A 151 18.90 -6.77 0.80
C ALA A 151 17.44 -6.52 0.37
N GLU A 152 16.49 -6.65 1.29
CA GLU A 152 15.06 -6.62 1.00
C GLU A 152 14.40 -5.25 1.18
N GLY A 153 14.79 -4.49 2.20
CA GLY A 153 14.19 -3.20 2.57
C GLY A 153 15.16 -2.02 2.59
N GLY A 154 16.44 -2.25 2.26
CA GLY A 154 17.48 -1.24 2.35
C GLY A 154 17.24 -0.04 1.45
N LEU A 155 16.80 -0.26 0.20
CA LEU A 155 16.50 0.82 -0.75
C LEU A 155 15.35 1.69 -0.24
N LEU A 156 14.29 1.09 0.27
CA LEU A 156 13.13 1.78 0.81
C LEU A 156 13.50 2.66 2.01
N THR A 157 14.23 2.09 2.98
CA THR A 157 14.66 2.82 4.19
C THR A 157 15.68 3.91 3.87
N ALA A 158 16.66 3.62 2.99
CA ALA A 158 17.65 4.58 2.55
C ALA A 158 17.00 5.75 1.78
N ALA A 159 16.05 5.48 0.89
CA ALA A 159 15.31 6.51 0.16
C ALA A 159 14.60 7.45 1.12
N LEU A 160 13.87 6.94 2.10
CA LEU A 160 13.18 7.77 3.10
C LEU A 160 14.16 8.53 4.00
N PHE A 161 15.20 7.89 4.50
CA PHE A 161 16.15 8.53 5.41
C PHE A 161 16.98 9.60 4.70
N ILE A 162 17.70 9.23 3.64
CA ILE A 162 18.57 10.15 2.89
C ILE A 162 17.75 11.24 2.21
N GLY A 163 16.61 10.88 1.61
CA GLY A 163 15.72 11.83 0.96
C GLY A 163 15.12 12.85 1.92
N THR A 164 14.78 12.43 3.15
CA THR A 164 14.30 13.35 4.19
C THR A 164 15.40 14.32 4.62
N ILE A 165 16.61 13.83 4.90
CA ILE A 165 17.75 14.70 5.27
C ILE A 165 18.09 15.66 4.13
N ALA A 166 18.15 15.18 2.88
CA ALA A 166 18.42 16.02 1.72
C ALA A 166 17.32 17.09 1.54
N SER A 167 16.06 16.76 1.72
CA SER A 167 14.94 17.70 1.61
C SER A 167 15.00 18.80 2.69
N ILE A 168 15.34 18.43 3.94
CA ILE A 168 15.56 19.37 5.03
C ILE A 168 16.74 20.31 4.72
N PHE A 169 17.87 19.75 4.25
CA PHE A 169 19.05 20.53 3.88
C PHE A 169 18.73 21.54 2.76
N VAL A 170 18.07 21.10 1.69
CA VAL A 170 17.66 21.96 0.59
C VAL A 170 16.70 23.05 1.06
N TRP A 171 15.75 22.72 1.93
CA TRP A 171 14.83 23.69 2.52
C TRP A 171 15.56 24.77 3.33
N ILE A 172 16.51 24.37 4.20
CA ILE A 172 17.28 25.30 5.03
C ILE A 172 18.12 26.24 4.16
N LYS A 173 18.78 25.69 3.12
CA LYS A 173 19.72 26.45 2.26
C LYS A 173 19.01 27.36 1.28
N THR A 174 17.98 26.88 0.61
CA THR A 174 17.37 27.62 -0.51
C THR A 174 16.16 28.45 -0.10
N LYS A 175 15.44 28.02 0.96
CA LYS A 175 14.13 28.55 1.36
C LYS A 175 13.10 28.54 0.20
N ARG A 176 13.39 27.80 -0.88
CA ARG A 176 12.53 27.68 -2.06
C ARG A 176 11.83 26.34 -2.01
N PHE A 177 10.50 26.38 -1.81
CA PHE A 177 9.73 25.16 -1.66
C PHE A 177 9.75 24.27 -2.92
N ARG A 178 9.84 24.85 -4.12
CA ARG A 178 9.99 24.10 -5.39
C ARG A 178 11.19 23.16 -5.36
N CYS A 179 12.36 23.63 -4.90
CA CYS A 179 13.54 22.78 -4.81
C CYS A 179 13.34 21.63 -3.83
N THR A 180 12.66 21.88 -2.71
CA THR A 180 12.33 20.85 -1.73
C THR A 180 11.36 19.81 -2.31
N VAL A 181 10.33 20.25 -3.03
CA VAL A 181 9.38 19.36 -3.72
C VAL A 181 10.10 18.47 -4.75
N SER A 182 11.06 19.01 -5.51
CA SER A 182 11.84 18.20 -6.46
C SER A 182 12.61 17.09 -5.75
N VAL A 183 13.23 17.37 -4.59
CA VAL A 183 13.89 16.33 -3.78
C VAL A 183 12.89 15.28 -3.27
N LEU A 184 11.73 15.74 -2.79
CA LEU A 184 10.66 14.83 -2.34
C LEU A 184 10.13 13.94 -3.49
N CYS A 185 10.06 14.46 -4.73
CA CYS A 185 9.68 13.65 -5.90
C CYS A 185 10.73 12.57 -6.19
N VAL A 186 12.02 12.92 -6.14
CA VAL A 186 13.11 11.94 -6.30
C VAL A 186 13.07 10.89 -5.18
N MET A 187 12.88 11.34 -3.93
CA MET A 187 12.70 10.45 -2.79
C MET A 187 11.51 9.50 -2.99
N GLY A 188 10.36 10.02 -3.43
CA GLY A 188 9.17 9.22 -3.71
C GLY A 188 9.38 8.18 -4.82
N PHE A 189 10.16 8.52 -5.84
CA PHE A 189 10.52 7.57 -6.91
C PHE A 189 11.35 6.40 -6.36
N PHE A 190 12.43 6.67 -5.62
CA PHE A 190 13.25 5.62 -5.03
C PHE A 190 12.52 4.83 -3.94
N PHE A 191 11.64 5.48 -3.17
CA PHE A 191 10.75 4.80 -2.23
C PHE A 191 9.83 3.80 -2.95
N GLY A 192 9.26 4.21 -4.10
CA GLY A 192 8.43 3.33 -4.93
C GLY A 192 9.21 2.13 -5.49
N LEU A 193 10.46 2.32 -5.91
CA LEU A 193 11.33 1.21 -6.30
C LEU A 193 11.60 0.26 -5.13
N GLY A 194 11.91 0.79 -3.94
CA GLY A 194 12.11 -0.04 -2.75
C GLY A 194 10.86 -0.80 -2.32
N LEU A 195 9.66 -0.23 -2.48
CA LEU A 195 8.39 -0.95 -2.27
C LEU A 195 8.23 -2.10 -3.26
N HIS A 196 8.62 -1.89 -4.52
CA HIS A 196 8.59 -2.94 -5.54
C HIS A 196 9.51 -4.10 -5.19
N ASP A 197 10.74 -3.81 -4.72
CA ASP A 197 11.70 -4.83 -4.30
C ASP A 197 11.15 -5.67 -3.15
N VAL A 198 10.61 -5.02 -2.09
CA VAL A 198 9.95 -5.71 -0.97
C VAL A 198 8.78 -6.56 -1.46
N GLN A 199 7.95 -6.04 -2.37
CA GLN A 199 6.82 -6.79 -2.91
C GLN A 199 7.27 -8.03 -3.70
N GLN A 200 8.33 -7.92 -4.50
CA GLN A 200 8.87 -9.07 -5.23
C GLN A 200 9.36 -10.17 -4.28
N GLN A 201 10.02 -9.81 -3.20
CA GLN A 201 10.51 -10.76 -2.21
C GLN A 201 9.37 -11.49 -1.49
N VAL A 202 8.36 -10.73 -1.04
CA VAL A 202 7.16 -11.33 -0.44
C VAL A 202 6.47 -12.26 -1.44
N HIS A 203 6.36 -11.85 -2.70
CA HIS A 203 5.78 -12.67 -3.75
C HIS A 203 6.58 -13.96 -3.99
N ASN A 204 7.90 -13.86 -4.07
CA ASN A 204 8.78 -15.02 -4.26
C ASN A 204 8.64 -16.02 -3.11
N ASN A 205 8.64 -15.54 -1.87
CA ASN A 205 8.53 -16.38 -0.67
C ASN A 205 7.15 -17.06 -0.54
N GLN A 206 6.10 -16.44 -1.07
CA GLN A 206 4.74 -16.97 -1.05
C GLN A 206 4.34 -17.70 -2.34
N SER A 207 5.16 -17.63 -3.38
CA SER A 207 4.89 -18.24 -4.67
C SER A 207 5.09 -19.76 -4.62
N ALA A 208 4.17 -20.48 -5.23
CA ALA A 208 4.33 -21.91 -5.50
C ALA A 208 5.50 -22.24 -6.46
N TYR A 209 6.12 -21.21 -7.07
CA TYR A 209 7.18 -21.38 -8.06
C TYR A 209 8.38 -22.17 -7.55
N TYR A 210 8.96 -21.75 -6.41
CA TYR A 210 10.13 -22.45 -5.84
C TYR A 210 9.80 -23.87 -5.38
N VAL A 211 8.62 -24.06 -4.77
CA VAL A 211 8.15 -25.40 -4.39
C VAL A 211 7.98 -26.28 -5.64
N SER A 212 7.41 -25.73 -6.69
CA SER A 212 7.21 -26.44 -7.97
C SER A 212 8.54 -26.78 -8.66
N GLN A 213 9.53 -25.87 -8.61
CA GLN A 213 10.88 -26.17 -9.11
C GLN A 213 11.47 -27.36 -8.36
N LYS A 214 11.36 -27.34 -7.03
CA LYS A 214 11.88 -28.45 -6.22
C LYS A 214 11.17 -29.76 -6.48
N ILE A 215 9.86 -29.73 -6.69
CA ILE A 215 9.07 -30.91 -7.11
C ILE A 215 9.59 -31.43 -8.46
N ASN A 216 9.83 -30.56 -9.44
CA ASN A 216 10.34 -30.95 -10.76
C ASN A 216 11.78 -31.52 -10.70
N GLU A 217 12.65 -30.97 -9.83
CA GLU A 217 14.00 -31.50 -9.59
C GLU A 217 13.99 -32.91 -8.99
N LEU A 218 13.08 -33.20 -8.08
CA LEU A 218 12.92 -34.51 -7.45
C LEU A 218 12.36 -35.58 -8.41
N ASN A 219 11.92 -35.12 -9.53
CA ASN A 219 11.42 -35.88 -10.67
C ASN A 219 10.24 -36.81 -10.44
N PRO A 220 9.12 -36.31 -10.37
CA PRO A 220 7.95 -37.14 -10.22
C PRO A 220 7.12 -37.20 -11.50
N GLN A 221 7.71 -37.49 -12.66
CA GLN A 221 6.88 -37.64 -13.87
C GLN A 221 5.77 -38.68 -13.70
N ASP A 222 5.97 -39.66 -12.79
CA ASP A 222 4.97 -40.68 -12.43
C ASP A 222 4.48 -40.59 -10.97
N ALA A 223 4.91 -39.57 -10.20
CA ALA A 223 4.51 -39.43 -8.82
C ALA A 223 3.24 -38.58 -8.70
N LEU A 224 2.32 -39.03 -7.83
CA LEU A 224 1.13 -38.26 -7.48
C LEU A 224 1.52 -37.09 -6.57
N ILE A 225 1.31 -35.87 -7.04
CA ILE A 225 1.46 -34.67 -6.22
C ILE A 225 0.19 -34.50 -5.40
N VAL A 226 0.33 -34.42 -4.07
CA VAL A 226 -0.81 -34.26 -3.15
C VAL A 226 -0.64 -32.97 -2.35
N ASN A 227 -1.57 -32.05 -2.43
CA ASN A 227 -1.69 -30.91 -1.51
C ASN A 227 -2.54 -31.33 -0.31
N TYR A 228 -2.00 -31.17 0.89
CA TYR A 228 -2.64 -31.50 2.13
C TYR A 228 -3.03 -30.23 2.91
N GLY A 229 -4.28 -30.14 3.31
CA GLY A 229 -4.81 -29.05 4.13
C GLY A 229 -4.99 -27.69 3.42
N ASP A 230 -4.45 -27.51 2.22
CA ASP A 230 -4.59 -26.28 1.42
C ASP A 230 -4.44 -26.59 -0.08
N PHE A 231 -4.86 -25.66 -0.94
CA PHE A 231 -4.69 -25.76 -2.39
C PHE A 231 -3.86 -24.64 -2.97
N TYR A 232 -2.63 -24.93 -3.33
CA TYR A 232 -1.74 -23.99 -3.99
C TYR A 232 -1.94 -24.00 -5.50
N HIS A 233 -2.76 -23.06 -6.00
CA HIS A 233 -3.11 -22.92 -7.43
C HIS A 233 -1.91 -22.86 -8.39
N GLY A 234 -0.75 -22.38 -7.91
CA GLY A 234 0.47 -22.29 -8.71
C GLY A 234 1.15 -23.65 -8.97
N ILE A 235 0.98 -24.66 -8.09
CA ILE A 235 1.67 -25.94 -8.25
C ILE A 235 1.28 -26.63 -9.55
N PRO A 236 0.00 -26.89 -9.87
CA PRO A 236 -0.37 -27.52 -11.14
C PRO A 236 0.04 -26.69 -12.36
N TYR A 237 0.09 -25.37 -12.24
CA TYR A 237 0.54 -24.48 -13.31
C TYR A 237 2.04 -24.65 -13.61
N TYR A 238 2.90 -24.58 -12.59
CA TYR A 238 4.35 -24.64 -12.78
C TYR A 238 4.90 -26.06 -12.97
N THR A 239 4.22 -27.08 -12.46
CA THR A 239 4.62 -28.48 -12.67
C THR A 239 4.02 -29.08 -13.93
N ASN A 240 3.01 -28.43 -14.53
CA ASN A 240 2.20 -28.95 -15.64
C ASN A 240 1.61 -30.35 -15.34
N GLN A 241 1.29 -30.62 -14.08
CA GLN A 241 0.75 -31.89 -13.60
C GLN A 241 -0.54 -31.67 -12.79
N ARG A 242 -1.40 -32.69 -12.76
CA ARG A 242 -2.58 -32.68 -11.88
C ARG A 242 -2.16 -32.92 -10.45
N VAL A 243 -2.81 -32.18 -9.55
CA VAL A 243 -2.57 -32.25 -8.11
C VAL A 243 -3.81 -32.84 -7.44
N ALA A 244 -3.62 -33.86 -6.62
CA ALA A 244 -4.69 -34.38 -5.77
C ALA A 244 -4.80 -33.52 -4.49
N LEU A 245 -6.00 -33.45 -3.93
CA LEU A 245 -6.27 -32.71 -2.70
C LEU A 245 -6.62 -33.70 -1.59
N ALA A 246 -6.01 -33.52 -0.42
CA ALA A 246 -6.31 -34.27 0.77
C ALA A 246 -6.62 -33.30 1.92
N ASP A 247 -7.69 -33.57 2.66
CA ASP A 247 -8.14 -32.78 3.80
C ASP A 247 -8.36 -31.28 3.50
N PHE A 248 -8.88 -30.99 2.28
CA PHE A 248 -9.21 -29.62 1.86
C PHE A 248 -10.63 -29.55 1.31
N LYS A 249 -11.49 -28.73 1.92
CA LYS A 249 -12.87 -28.49 1.53
C LYS A 249 -13.13 -27.10 0.92
N GLY A 250 -12.18 -26.18 0.94
CA GLY A 250 -12.25 -24.76 0.57
C GLY A 250 -13.18 -24.40 -0.59
N GLU A 251 -12.71 -23.56 -1.48
CA GLU A 251 -13.50 -23.05 -2.62
C GLU A 251 -13.88 -24.13 -3.64
N LEU A 252 -13.23 -25.31 -3.58
CA LEU A 252 -13.46 -26.44 -4.50
C LEU A 252 -14.53 -27.42 -4.02
N GLU A 253 -15.20 -27.17 -2.90
CA GLU A 253 -16.28 -28.04 -2.38
C GLU A 253 -17.48 -28.18 -3.34
N PHE A 254 -17.56 -27.31 -4.36
CA PHE A 254 -18.65 -27.25 -5.33
C PHE A 254 -18.32 -27.88 -6.71
N GLY A 255 -17.13 -28.45 -6.88
CA GLY A 255 -16.67 -29.08 -8.13
C GLY A 255 -16.92 -30.58 -8.25
#